data_ce48f71d85e1bed30c9935be4025cfdd
#
_entry.id   ce48f71d85e1bed30c9935be4025cfdd
#
_cell.length_a   1.000
_cell.length_b   1.000
_cell.length_c   1.000
_cell.angle_alpha   90.00
_cell.angle_beta   90.00
_cell.angle_gamma   90.00
#
_symmetry.space_group_name_H-M   'P 1'
#
loop_
_entity.id
_entity.type
_entity.pdbx_description
1 polymer ?
#
loop_
_entity_poly.entity_id
_entity_poly.type
_entity_poly.pdbx_seq_one_letter_code
_entity_poly.pdbx_strand_id
1 'polypeptide(L)'
;AVEETLKENRGMRHEVEFIERYLLRAFDASLPPAEREGAVGFVMRLQQLTGPLMAKAVEDTLFYTYNRFLALNEVGSEPGRFGVAVDRFHDFNHRRLETFPHSLSATSSHDTKRGEDVRARLAVLSEIPREWREGVRVWKRLNGKKKRAMGGFPAPDANEEYFLYQTLIGAYPFDPQEMDSFRERIRDHMVKAIREAKVHSDWLNPDEEYEAAVKGFVDMILDDAADNPFLRSFLPLQRKVAHLGMVNSLAQTLIKIASPGVPDFYQGSELWDLRLVDPDNRGPVDFGLRLSCLQR
;
A
#
# COMPACT_ATOMS: atom_id res chain seq x y z
N ALA A 1 19.56 -9.95 13.77
CA ALA A 1 18.13 -10.25 14.02
C ALA A 1 17.88 -10.57 15.48
N VAL A 2 18.38 -11.72 16.05
CA VAL A 2 18.09 -12.14 17.45
C VAL A 2 18.50 -11.06 18.46
N GLU A 3 19.72 -10.55 18.40
CA GLU A 3 20.19 -9.48 19.30
C GLU A 3 19.35 -8.18 19.18
N GLU A 4 18.90 -7.85 18.00
CA GLU A 4 18.07 -6.67 17.72
C GLU A 4 16.67 -6.86 18.31
N THR A 5 16.07 -8.02 18.08
CA THR A 5 14.78 -8.41 18.68
C THR A 5 14.83 -8.38 20.21
N LEU A 6 15.93 -8.85 20.81
CA LEU A 6 16.10 -8.84 22.26
C LEU A 6 16.33 -7.44 22.84
N LYS A 7 16.89 -6.49 22.07
CA LYS A 7 16.98 -5.09 22.50
C LYS A 7 15.62 -4.43 22.62
N GLU A 8 14.74 -4.73 21.66
CA GLU A 8 13.40 -4.15 21.59
C GLU A 8 12.40 -4.86 22.54
N ASN A 9 12.58 -6.17 22.75
CA ASN A 9 11.66 -7.04 23.49
C ASN A 9 12.34 -7.76 24.64
N ARG A 10 12.88 -7.04 25.62
CA ARG A 10 13.66 -7.61 26.74
C ARG A 10 12.91 -8.66 27.57
N GLY A 11 11.57 -8.54 27.65
CA GLY A 11 10.71 -9.48 28.37
C GLY A 11 10.52 -10.83 27.68
N MET A 12 10.86 -10.95 26.37
CA MET A 12 10.65 -12.15 25.57
C MET A 12 11.95 -12.95 25.33
N ARG A 13 12.94 -12.78 26.18
CA ARG A 13 14.25 -13.42 26.01
C ARG A 13 14.15 -14.96 25.88
N HIS A 14 13.37 -15.60 26.74
CA HIS A 14 13.26 -17.07 26.76
C HIS A 14 12.59 -17.58 25.45
N GLU A 15 11.58 -16.91 24.97
CA GLU A 15 10.87 -17.27 23.72
C GLU A 15 11.79 -17.12 22.52
N VAL A 16 12.52 -16.01 22.44
CA VAL A 16 13.45 -15.72 21.34
C VAL A 16 14.62 -16.70 21.34
N GLU A 17 15.24 -16.98 22.51
CA GLU A 17 16.33 -17.96 22.65
C GLU A 17 15.82 -19.38 22.33
N PHE A 18 14.59 -19.72 22.68
CA PHE A 18 13.99 -21.01 22.35
C PHE A 18 13.84 -21.15 20.82
N ILE A 19 13.28 -20.16 20.13
CA ILE A 19 13.11 -20.14 18.67
C ILE A 19 14.49 -20.26 17.99
N GLU A 20 15.47 -19.45 18.39
CA GLU A 20 16.83 -19.48 17.86
C GLU A 20 17.45 -20.88 17.97
N ARG A 21 17.34 -21.50 19.16
CA ARG A 21 17.87 -22.86 19.41
C ARG A 21 17.28 -23.89 18.45
N TYR A 22 15.95 -23.84 18.18
CA TYR A 22 15.32 -24.77 17.26
C TYR A 22 15.65 -24.49 15.79
N LEU A 23 15.78 -23.22 15.42
CA LEU A 23 16.21 -22.82 14.06
C LEU A 23 17.63 -23.36 13.77
N LEU A 24 18.55 -23.20 14.71
CA LEU A 24 19.91 -23.67 14.55
C LEU A 24 20.00 -25.22 14.57
N ARG A 25 19.20 -25.88 15.42
CA ARG A 25 19.14 -27.36 15.49
C ARG A 25 18.66 -28.00 14.19
N ALA A 26 17.80 -27.38 13.43
CA ALA A 26 17.33 -27.92 12.15
C ALA A 26 18.49 -28.16 11.15
N PHE A 27 19.59 -27.41 11.28
CA PHE A 27 20.80 -27.53 10.47
C PHE A 27 21.95 -28.32 11.13
N ASP A 28 21.79 -28.77 12.36
CA ASP A 28 22.81 -29.51 13.08
C ASP A 28 22.83 -30.98 12.66
N ALA A 29 23.86 -31.35 11.86
CA ALA A 29 24.04 -32.70 11.36
C ALA A 29 24.47 -33.72 12.46
N SER A 30 24.88 -33.25 13.63
CA SER A 30 25.30 -34.09 14.75
C SER A 30 24.15 -34.66 15.58
N LEU A 31 22.95 -34.12 15.41
CA LEU A 31 21.76 -34.58 16.12
C LEU A 31 21.26 -35.95 15.63
N PRO A 32 20.68 -36.75 16.52
CA PRO A 32 19.98 -37.98 16.14
C PRO A 32 18.89 -37.64 15.08
N PRO A 33 18.68 -38.53 14.09
CA PRO A 33 17.74 -38.29 13.01
C PRO A 33 16.32 -37.87 13.47
N ALA A 34 15.78 -38.49 14.50
CA ALA A 34 14.45 -38.18 15.04
C ALA A 34 14.39 -36.79 15.68
N GLU A 35 15.43 -36.33 16.38
CA GLU A 35 15.48 -34.99 16.97
C GLU A 35 15.60 -33.92 15.89
N ARG A 36 16.40 -34.18 14.86
CA ARG A 36 16.55 -33.30 13.71
C ARG A 36 15.24 -33.18 12.92
N GLU A 37 14.56 -34.30 12.70
CA GLU A 37 13.23 -34.31 12.04
C GLU A 37 12.22 -33.48 12.83
N GLY A 38 12.21 -33.62 14.17
CA GLY A 38 11.37 -32.79 15.06
C GLY A 38 11.69 -31.29 14.95
N ALA A 39 12.99 -30.92 14.92
CA ALA A 39 13.41 -29.52 14.76
C ALA A 39 13.04 -28.98 13.37
N VAL A 40 13.25 -29.72 12.29
CA VAL A 40 12.83 -29.35 10.94
C VAL A 40 11.31 -29.17 10.87
N GLY A 41 10.53 -30.12 11.44
CA GLY A 41 9.07 -30.01 11.49
C GLY A 41 8.58 -28.76 12.24
N PHE A 42 9.24 -28.39 13.33
CA PHE A 42 8.96 -27.14 14.04
C PHE A 42 9.25 -25.91 13.16
N VAL A 43 10.42 -25.83 12.54
CA VAL A 43 10.81 -24.71 11.67
C VAL A 43 9.84 -24.54 10.52
N MET A 44 9.46 -25.63 9.86
CA MET A 44 8.50 -25.59 8.75
C MET A 44 7.14 -25.06 9.20
N ARG A 45 6.63 -25.48 10.36
CA ARG A 45 5.36 -24.96 10.91
C ARG A 45 5.46 -23.50 11.31
N LEU A 46 6.58 -23.08 11.89
CA LEU A 46 6.82 -21.68 12.22
C LEU A 46 6.81 -20.80 10.96
N GLN A 47 7.48 -21.24 9.90
CA GLN A 47 7.49 -20.52 8.62
C GLN A 47 6.09 -20.46 7.99
N GLN A 48 5.31 -21.54 8.08
CA GLN A 48 3.91 -21.56 7.63
C GLN A 48 3.02 -20.61 8.44
N LEU A 49 3.29 -20.40 9.72
CA LEU A 49 2.53 -19.50 10.58
C LEU A 49 2.91 -18.03 10.35
N THR A 50 4.22 -17.74 10.24
CA THR A 50 4.71 -16.35 10.17
C THR A 50 4.29 -15.63 8.90
N GLY A 51 4.16 -16.33 7.76
CA GLY A 51 3.65 -15.75 6.51
C GLY A 51 2.23 -15.20 6.64
N PRO A 52 1.22 -16.01 6.96
CA PRO A 52 -0.15 -15.53 7.18
C PRO A 52 -0.27 -14.50 8.32
N LEU A 53 0.52 -14.64 9.38
CA LEU A 53 0.52 -13.67 10.47
C LEU A 53 0.98 -12.29 9.99
N MET A 54 2.07 -12.22 9.23
CA MET A 54 2.54 -10.98 8.61
C MET A 54 1.49 -10.38 7.67
N ALA A 55 0.95 -11.20 6.76
CA ALA A 55 -0.06 -10.77 5.81
C ALA A 55 -1.31 -10.21 6.51
N LYS A 56 -1.83 -10.87 7.54
CA LYS A 56 -3.08 -10.46 8.19
C LYS A 56 -2.91 -9.36 9.23
N ALA A 57 -1.84 -9.40 10.04
CA ALA A 57 -1.63 -8.40 11.08
C ALA A 57 -1.04 -7.09 10.53
N VAL A 58 -0.08 -7.17 9.62
CA VAL A 58 0.60 -5.98 9.08
C VAL A 58 -0.08 -5.51 7.80
N GLU A 59 -0.11 -6.36 6.77
CA GLU A 59 -0.52 -5.91 5.43
C GLU A 59 -2.04 -5.70 5.31
N ASP A 60 -2.86 -6.53 5.96
CA ASP A 60 -4.32 -6.44 5.92
C ASP A 60 -4.95 -5.77 7.16
N THR A 61 -4.16 -5.25 8.11
CA THR A 61 -4.71 -4.52 9.26
C THR A 61 -3.92 -3.24 9.51
N LEU A 62 -2.61 -3.35 9.83
CA LEU A 62 -1.81 -2.18 10.15
C LEU A 62 -1.75 -1.17 9.00
N PHE A 63 -1.67 -1.61 7.74
CA PHE A 63 -1.62 -0.74 6.57
C PHE A 63 -2.91 0.08 6.35
N TYR A 64 -4.00 -0.25 7.02
CA TYR A 64 -5.25 0.49 6.98
C TYR A 64 -5.50 1.34 8.23
N THR A 65 -4.66 1.19 9.26
CA THR A 65 -4.72 1.98 10.50
C THR A 65 -3.56 2.97 10.64
N TYR A 66 -2.36 2.59 10.19
CA TYR A 66 -1.16 3.43 10.21
C TYR A 66 -1.06 4.25 8.93
N ASN A 67 -1.88 5.31 8.83
CA ASN A 67 -2.07 6.08 7.60
C ASN A 67 -1.13 7.30 7.46
N ARG A 68 0.03 7.26 8.10
CA ARG A 68 0.99 8.39 8.11
C ARG A 68 1.45 8.76 6.70
N PHE A 69 1.81 7.76 5.89
CA PHE A 69 2.22 7.95 4.50
C PHE A 69 1.97 6.66 3.69
N LEU A 70 0.91 6.67 2.89
CA LEU A 70 0.42 5.45 2.23
C LEU A 70 1.36 4.90 1.15
N ALA A 71 2.34 5.68 0.64
CA ALA A 71 3.35 5.15 -0.27
C ALA A 71 4.21 4.05 0.36
N LEU A 72 4.32 4.04 1.71
CA LEU A 72 5.08 3.04 2.46
C LEU A 72 4.24 1.83 2.88
N ASN A 73 2.91 1.91 2.78
CA ASN A 73 2.01 0.82 3.16
C ASN A 73 1.85 -0.14 1.97
N GLU A 74 2.87 -0.94 1.72
CA GLU A 74 2.90 -1.88 0.60
C GLU A 74 3.43 -3.25 1.03
N VAL A 75 3.02 -4.30 0.33
CA VAL A 75 3.45 -5.68 0.59
C VAL A 75 4.98 -5.77 0.68
N GLY A 76 5.46 -6.38 1.74
CA GLY A 76 6.90 -6.53 2.01
C GLY A 76 7.60 -5.25 2.49
N SER A 77 6.89 -4.13 2.69
CA SER A 77 7.48 -2.89 3.19
C SER A 77 7.36 -2.77 4.72
N GLU A 78 8.13 -1.84 5.26
CA GLU A 78 8.14 -1.46 6.68
C GLU A 78 7.75 0.03 6.78
N PRO A 79 6.49 0.36 7.14
CA PRO A 79 5.99 1.74 7.13
C PRO A 79 6.74 2.72 8.03
N GLY A 80 7.50 2.20 9.01
CA GLY A 80 8.36 2.99 9.88
C GLY A 80 9.67 3.45 9.22
N ARG A 81 10.08 2.84 8.10
CA ARG A 81 11.34 3.14 7.39
C ARG A 81 11.08 4.01 6.18
N PHE A 82 11.48 5.26 6.28
CA PHE A 82 11.34 6.22 5.19
C PHE A 82 12.60 6.29 4.34
N GLY A 83 12.47 5.85 3.08
CA GLY A 83 13.52 5.95 2.09
C GLY A 83 14.73 5.04 2.31
N VAL A 84 15.61 5.02 1.33
CA VAL A 84 16.89 4.29 1.34
C VAL A 84 17.96 5.21 0.79
N ALA A 85 19.11 5.30 1.46
CA ALA A 85 20.26 6.05 0.97
C ALA A 85 20.79 5.41 -0.33
N VAL A 86 21.31 6.23 -1.23
CA VAL A 86 21.82 5.80 -2.56
C VAL A 86 22.86 4.68 -2.42
N ASP A 87 23.81 4.83 -1.51
CA ASP A 87 24.87 3.82 -1.29
C ASP A 87 24.26 2.48 -0.87
N ARG A 88 23.23 2.49 0.00
CA ARG A 88 22.54 1.27 0.43
C ARG A 88 21.77 0.60 -0.72
N PHE A 89 21.23 1.39 -1.63
CA PHE A 89 20.60 0.86 -2.84
C PHE A 89 21.63 0.18 -3.73
N HIS A 90 22.81 0.76 -3.93
CA HIS A 90 23.90 0.13 -4.68
C HIS A 90 24.44 -1.13 -3.99
N ASP A 91 24.67 -1.10 -2.69
CA ASP A 91 25.07 -2.29 -1.92
C ASP A 91 24.07 -3.45 -2.03
N PHE A 92 22.78 -3.13 -2.02
CA PHE A 92 21.72 -4.11 -2.23
C PHE A 92 21.81 -4.74 -3.62
N ASN A 93 21.96 -3.91 -4.66
CA ASN A 93 22.05 -4.39 -6.04
C ASN A 93 23.33 -5.21 -6.28
N HIS A 94 24.47 -4.84 -5.69
CA HIS A 94 25.70 -5.65 -5.75
C HIS A 94 25.49 -7.03 -5.13
N ARG A 95 24.98 -7.10 -3.92
CA ARG A 95 24.69 -8.39 -3.26
C ARG A 95 23.68 -9.22 -4.05
N ARG A 96 22.65 -8.58 -4.62
CA ARG A 96 21.65 -9.25 -5.44
C ARG A 96 22.29 -9.86 -6.70
N LEU A 97 23.19 -9.13 -7.37
CA LEU A 97 23.92 -9.62 -8.52
C LEU A 97 24.76 -10.86 -8.20
N GLU A 98 25.39 -10.90 -7.02
CA GLU A 98 26.24 -12.01 -6.58
C GLU A 98 25.42 -13.23 -6.13
N THR A 99 24.30 -13.02 -5.41
CA THR A 99 23.55 -14.10 -4.75
C THR A 99 22.34 -14.59 -5.51
N PHE A 100 21.60 -13.68 -6.17
CA PHE A 100 20.33 -13.94 -6.85
C PHE A 100 20.20 -13.16 -8.17
N PRO A 101 21.11 -13.34 -9.14
CA PRO A 101 21.18 -12.50 -10.35
C PRO A 101 19.95 -12.62 -11.26
N HIS A 102 19.15 -13.66 -11.11
CA HIS A 102 17.97 -13.94 -11.93
C HIS A 102 16.65 -13.82 -11.16
N SER A 103 16.67 -13.23 -9.97
CA SER A 103 15.42 -12.99 -9.22
C SER A 103 14.51 -11.98 -9.92
N LEU A 104 13.19 -12.19 -9.84
CA LEU A 104 12.22 -11.25 -10.40
C LEU A 104 12.22 -9.93 -9.62
N SER A 105 12.07 -8.81 -10.35
CA SER A 105 11.94 -7.46 -9.80
C SER A 105 10.58 -6.89 -10.18
N ALA A 106 9.60 -7.06 -9.31
CA ALA A 106 8.26 -6.52 -9.49
C ALA A 106 8.08 -5.21 -8.71
N THR A 107 7.33 -4.28 -9.28
CA THR A 107 6.84 -3.05 -8.63
C THR A 107 5.33 -3.08 -8.40
N SER A 108 4.62 -3.94 -9.12
CA SER A 108 3.21 -4.24 -8.90
C SER A 108 2.95 -5.74 -9.02
N SER A 109 1.94 -6.23 -8.32
CA SER A 109 1.44 -7.61 -8.38
C SER A 109 -0.07 -7.62 -8.12
N HIS A 110 -0.68 -8.81 -8.17
CA HIS A 110 -2.08 -9.00 -7.80
C HIS A 110 -2.40 -8.68 -6.33
N ASP A 111 -1.38 -8.58 -5.48
CA ASP A 111 -1.51 -8.38 -4.03
C ASP A 111 -1.01 -7.01 -3.54
N THR A 112 -0.43 -6.20 -4.42
CA THR A 112 0.00 -4.84 -4.04
C THR A 112 -1.20 -4.00 -3.61
N LYS A 113 -1.01 -3.22 -2.54
CA LYS A 113 -2.07 -2.36 -1.98
C LYS A 113 -2.43 -1.22 -2.91
N ARG A 114 -1.49 -0.81 -3.77
CA ARG A 114 -1.65 0.25 -4.78
C ARG A 114 -0.81 -0.04 -6.00
N GLY A 115 -1.31 0.34 -7.18
CA GLY A 115 -0.54 0.33 -8.42
C GLY A 115 0.75 1.15 -8.30
N GLU A 116 1.75 0.81 -9.10
CA GLU A 116 3.06 1.46 -9.05
C GLU A 116 2.98 2.96 -9.33
N ASP A 117 2.08 3.40 -10.21
CA ASP A 117 1.88 4.81 -10.54
C ASP A 117 1.17 5.59 -9.45
N VAL A 118 0.24 4.96 -8.71
CA VAL A 118 -0.37 5.56 -7.51
C VAL A 118 0.70 5.84 -6.46
N ARG A 119 1.62 4.90 -6.23
CA ARG A 119 2.72 5.09 -5.29
C ARG A 119 3.73 6.13 -5.77
N ALA A 120 4.02 6.18 -7.07
CA ALA A 120 4.88 7.20 -7.66
C ALA A 120 4.31 8.62 -7.47
N ARG A 121 2.98 8.80 -7.58
CA ARG A 121 2.29 10.06 -7.25
C ARG A 121 2.36 10.36 -5.76
N LEU A 122 2.08 9.38 -4.90
CA LEU A 122 2.15 9.57 -3.44
C LEU A 122 3.56 9.98 -2.99
N ALA A 123 4.61 9.43 -3.61
CA ALA A 123 5.99 9.78 -3.29
C ALA A 123 6.28 11.28 -3.44
N VAL A 124 5.61 11.98 -4.37
CA VAL A 124 5.72 13.43 -4.56
C VAL A 124 5.39 14.21 -3.28
N LEU A 125 4.45 13.70 -2.46
CA LEU A 125 4.03 14.38 -1.24
C LEU A 125 5.17 14.56 -0.23
N SER A 126 6.19 13.70 -0.27
CA SER A 126 7.37 13.82 0.58
C SER A 126 8.24 15.03 0.21
N GLU A 127 8.18 15.47 -1.04
CA GLU A 127 8.92 16.64 -1.55
C GLU A 127 8.16 17.97 -1.32
N ILE A 128 6.83 17.89 -1.15
CA ILE A 128 5.96 19.05 -0.97
C ILE A 128 5.14 19.00 0.33
N PRO A 129 5.73 18.65 1.49
CA PRO A 129 4.98 18.39 2.72
C PRO A 129 4.22 19.61 3.26
N ARG A 130 4.68 20.83 2.95
CA ARG A 130 3.98 22.06 3.35
C ARG A 130 2.71 22.28 2.56
N GLU A 131 2.77 22.14 1.24
CA GLU A 131 1.61 22.27 0.36
C GLU A 131 0.57 21.19 0.67
N TRP A 132 1.03 19.94 0.87
CA TRP A 132 0.17 18.84 1.28
C TRP A 132 -0.57 19.12 2.59
N ARG A 133 0.16 19.54 3.61
CA ARG A 133 -0.42 19.89 4.93
C ARG A 133 -1.48 20.97 4.82
N GLU A 134 -1.20 22.02 4.03
CA GLU A 134 -2.15 23.11 3.86
C GLU A 134 -3.40 22.66 3.09
N GLY A 135 -3.23 21.87 2.02
CA GLY A 135 -4.33 21.24 1.29
C GLY A 135 -5.24 20.44 2.23
N VAL A 136 -4.68 19.51 2.98
CA VAL A 136 -5.43 18.68 3.94
C VAL A 136 -6.18 19.55 4.96
N ARG A 137 -5.55 20.62 5.50
CA ARG A 137 -6.21 21.54 6.45
C ARG A 137 -7.43 22.23 5.82
N VAL A 138 -7.30 22.70 4.58
CA VAL A 138 -8.39 23.34 3.83
C VAL A 138 -9.51 22.33 3.58
N TRP A 139 -9.18 21.13 3.08
CA TRP A 139 -10.16 20.10 2.73
C TRP A 139 -10.93 19.59 3.96
N LYS A 140 -10.26 19.36 5.08
CA LYS A 140 -10.93 19.01 6.36
C LYS A 140 -11.97 20.06 6.77
N ARG A 141 -11.67 21.34 6.62
CA ARG A 141 -12.60 22.42 6.92
C ARG A 141 -13.79 22.47 5.94
N LEU A 142 -13.53 22.32 4.63
CA LEU A 142 -14.56 22.33 3.59
C LEU A 142 -15.52 21.14 3.72
N ASN A 143 -14.99 19.99 4.07
CA ASN A 143 -15.73 18.73 4.10
C ASN A 143 -16.30 18.37 5.48
N GLY A 144 -15.94 19.09 6.55
CA GLY A 144 -16.36 18.76 7.90
C GLY A 144 -17.87 18.69 8.09
N LYS A 145 -18.64 19.55 7.39
CA LYS A 145 -20.12 19.54 7.42
C LYS A 145 -20.75 18.41 6.58
N LYS A 146 -20.00 17.73 5.75
CA LYS A 146 -20.45 16.60 4.93
C LYS A 146 -20.38 15.26 5.67
N LYS A 147 -19.70 15.24 6.82
CA LYS A 147 -19.61 14.03 7.66
C LYS A 147 -20.91 13.81 8.41
N ARG A 148 -21.31 12.53 8.51
CA ARG A 148 -22.44 12.10 9.35
C ARG A 148 -21.93 11.78 10.75
N ALA A 149 -22.67 12.21 11.78
CA ALA A 149 -22.37 11.82 13.16
C ALA A 149 -22.93 10.41 13.42
N MET A 150 -22.08 9.52 13.90
CA MET A 150 -22.39 8.11 14.18
C MET A 150 -21.99 7.80 15.63
N GLY A 151 -22.96 7.55 16.52
CA GLY A 151 -22.67 7.15 17.89
C GLY A 151 -21.73 8.07 18.70
N GLY A 152 -21.64 9.36 18.33
CA GLY A 152 -20.78 10.34 19.00
C GLY A 152 -19.46 10.67 18.30
N PHE A 153 -19.15 10.04 17.18
CA PHE A 153 -17.97 10.34 16.33
C PHE A 153 -18.38 10.53 14.85
N PRO A 154 -17.58 11.27 14.07
CA PRO A 154 -17.90 11.51 12.65
C PRO A 154 -17.51 10.33 11.76
N ALA A 155 -18.32 10.06 10.73
CA ALA A 155 -18.01 9.13 9.66
C ALA A 155 -17.76 9.88 8.32
N PRO A 156 -16.60 9.68 7.65
CA PRO A 156 -15.40 8.97 8.14
C PRO A 156 -14.76 9.65 9.35
N ASP A 157 -14.00 8.89 10.16
CA ASP A 157 -13.19 9.47 11.21
C ASP A 157 -12.03 10.31 10.66
N ALA A 158 -11.17 10.84 11.53
CA ALA A 158 -10.09 11.73 11.09
C ALA A 158 -8.95 10.98 10.38
N ASN A 159 -8.72 9.72 10.73
CA ASN A 159 -7.70 8.87 10.12
C ASN A 159 -8.15 8.34 8.76
N GLU A 160 -9.40 7.91 8.67
CA GLU A 160 -10.04 7.46 7.43
C GLU A 160 -10.18 8.60 6.41
N GLU A 161 -10.52 9.80 6.86
CA GLU A 161 -10.54 10.99 6.01
C GLU A 161 -9.15 11.30 5.45
N TYR A 162 -8.09 11.17 6.25
CA TYR A 162 -6.72 11.37 5.82
C TYR A 162 -6.25 10.28 4.87
N PHE A 163 -6.63 9.03 5.11
CA PHE A 163 -6.45 7.91 4.19
C PHE A 163 -7.10 8.18 2.83
N LEU A 164 -8.36 8.63 2.84
CA LEU A 164 -9.11 8.97 1.63
C LEU A 164 -8.41 10.07 0.83
N TYR A 165 -7.95 11.16 1.45
CA TYR A 165 -7.26 12.23 0.71
C TYR A 165 -5.97 11.76 0.05
N GLN A 166 -5.19 10.91 0.69
CA GLN A 166 -4.01 10.29 0.06
C GLN A 166 -4.42 9.36 -1.09
N THR A 167 -5.47 8.57 -0.91
CA THR A 167 -5.99 7.69 -1.95
C THR A 167 -6.44 8.48 -3.17
N LEU A 168 -7.20 9.57 -2.96
CA LEU A 168 -7.67 10.44 -4.04
C LEU A 168 -6.51 11.08 -4.80
N ILE A 169 -5.52 11.64 -4.11
CA ILE A 169 -4.39 12.34 -4.78
C ILE A 169 -3.57 11.38 -5.64
N GLY A 170 -3.44 10.12 -5.21
CA GLY A 170 -2.70 9.09 -5.93
C GLY A 170 -3.47 8.49 -7.10
N ALA A 171 -4.75 8.18 -6.91
CA ALA A 171 -5.55 7.39 -7.86
C ALA A 171 -6.44 8.22 -8.79
N TYR A 172 -6.48 9.55 -8.65
CA TYR A 172 -7.36 10.41 -9.46
C TYR A 172 -7.09 10.24 -10.96
N PRO A 173 -8.13 9.98 -11.80
CA PRO A 173 -7.95 9.67 -13.20
C PRO A 173 -7.40 10.85 -14.01
N PHE A 174 -6.78 10.56 -15.13
CA PHE A 174 -6.38 11.57 -16.11
C PHE A 174 -7.54 12.01 -16.99
N ASP A 175 -8.42 11.07 -17.35
CA ASP A 175 -9.58 11.31 -18.20
C ASP A 175 -10.82 11.63 -17.34
N PRO A 176 -11.44 12.80 -17.53
CA PRO A 176 -12.69 13.13 -16.87
C PRO A 176 -13.84 12.14 -17.13
N GLN A 177 -13.79 11.38 -18.24
CA GLN A 177 -14.80 10.38 -18.55
C GLN A 177 -14.77 9.17 -17.61
N GLU A 178 -13.66 8.97 -16.90
CA GLU A 178 -13.50 7.90 -15.91
C GLU A 178 -14.08 8.26 -14.53
N MET A 179 -14.64 9.46 -14.34
CA MET A 179 -15.02 9.94 -13.01
C MET A 179 -16.12 9.10 -12.34
N ASP A 180 -17.09 8.59 -13.10
CA ASP A 180 -18.15 7.76 -12.53
C ASP A 180 -17.61 6.42 -12.03
N SER A 181 -16.81 5.73 -12.85
CA SER A 181 -16.15 4.49 -12.45
C SER A 181 -15.13 4.72 -11.32
N PHE A 182 -14.42 5.85 -11.34
CA PHE A 182 -13.51 6.22 -10.26
C PHE A 182 -14.24 6.40 -8.93
N ARG A 183 -15.38 7.09 -8.93
CA ARG A 183 -16.20 7.31 -7.73
C ARG A 183 -16.67 5.96 -7.13
N GLU A 184 -17.11 5.04 -7.98
CA GLU A 184 -17.48 3.69 -7.55
C GLU A 184 -16.31 2.93 -6.93
N ARG A 185 -15.17 2.89 -7.61
CA ARG A 185 -13.93 2.28 -7.12
C ARG A 185 -13.49 2.83 -5.76
N ILE A 186 -13.57 4.15 -5.57
CA ILE A 186 -13.22 4.79 -4.28
C ILE A 186 -14.20 4.39 -3.18
N ARG A 187 -15.52 4.31 -3.45
CA ARG A 187 -16.50 3.82 -2.47
C ARG A 187 -16.18 2.40 -2.01
N ASP A 188 -15.92 1.51 -2.95
CA ASP A 188 -15.63 0.12 -2.66
C ASP A 188 -14.29 -0.04 -1.93
N HIS A 189 -13.28 0.72 -2.34
CA HIS A 189 -11.99 0.74 -1.66
C HIS A 189 -12.10 1.24 -0.22
N MET A 190 -12.90 2.27 0.05
CA MET A 190 -13.10 2.78 1.41
C MET A 190 -13.81 1.76 2.29
N VAL A 191 -14.82 1.05 1.78
CA VAL A 191 -15.47 -0.03 2.54
C VAL A 191 -14.48 -1.14 2.89
N LYS A 192 -13.69 -1.57 1.91
CA LYS A 192 -12.62 -2.55 2.16
C LYS A 192 -11.64 -2.03 3.23
N ALA A 193 -11.16 -0.81 3.09
CA ALA A 193 -10.20 -0.21 4.02
C ALA A 193 -10.75 -0.17 5.47
N ILE A 194 -12.00 0.19 5.65
CA ILE A 194 -12.67 0.24 6.96
C ILE A 194 -12.78 -1.16 7.56
N ARG A 195 -13.18 -2.15 6.76
CA ARG A 195 -13.31 -3.54 7.22
C ARG A 195 -11.96 -4.17 7.57
N GLU A 196 -10.90 -3.87 6.81
CA GLU A 196 -9.55 -4.34 7.12
C GLU A 196 -8.95 -3.62 8.35
N ALA A 197 -9.26 -2.35 8.54
CA ALA A 197 -8.84 -1.59 9.72
C ALA A 197 -9.45 -2.14 11.03
N LYS A 198 -10.65 -2.74 10.99
CA LYS A 198 -11.36 -3.35 12.13
C LYS A 198 -11.59 -2.37 13.30
N VAL A 199 -11.77 -1.09 12.99
CA VAL A 199 -12.00 -0.04 14.00
C VAL A 199 -13.49 0.26 14.12
N HIS A 200 -14.19 0.49 13.02
CA HIS A 200 -15.61 0.86 12.99
C HIS A 200 -16.47 -0.20 12.29
N SER A 201 -15.89 -1.05 11.46
CA SER A 201 -16.56 -2.17 10.79
C SER A 201 -15.54 -3.28 10.58
N ASP A 202 -15.98 -4.52 10.39
CA ASP A 202 -15.13 -5.65 10.03
C ASP A 202 -15.87 -6.64 9.11
N TRP A 203 -15.14 -7.64 8.60
CA TRP A 203 -15.71 -8.62 7.67
C TRP A 203 -16.70 -9.59 8.31
N LEU A 204 -16.61 -9.80 9.64
CA LEU A 204 -17.49 -10.73 10.37
C LEU A 204 -18.73 -10.00 10.89
N ASN A 205 -18.60 -8.73 11.27
CA ASN A 205 -19.66 -7.90 11.81
C ASN A 205 -19.64 -6.52 11.12
N PRO A 206 -20.09 -6.43 9.86
CA PRO A 206 -20.09 -5.17 9.12
C PRO A 206 -21.08 -4.17 9.74
N ASP A 207 -20.63 -2.94 9.96
CA ASP A 207 -21.49 -1.81 10.29
C ASP A 207 -21.97 -1.12 9.00
N GLU A 208 -23.06 -1.61 8.45
CA GLU A 208 -23.60 -1.11 7.18
C GLU A 208 -23.99 0.37 7.23
N GLU A 209 -24.42 0.87 8.40
CA GLU A 209 -24.78 2.28 8.58
C GLU A 209 -23.55 3.19 8.53
N TYR A 210 -22.46 2.79 9.17
CA TYR A 210 -21.18 3.48 9.10
C TYR A 210 -20.61 3.47 7.69
N GLU A 211 -20.60 2.31 7.03
CA GLU A 211 -20.12 2.16 5.66
C GLU A 211 -20.93 3.02 4.67
N ALA A 212 -22.26 3.06 4.83
CA ALA A 212 -23.13 3.92 4.02
C ALA A 212 -22.84 5.40 4.25
N ALA A 213 -22.53 5.81 5.48
CA ALA A 213 -22.16 7.19 5.80
C ALA A 213 -20.84 7.57 5.12
N VAL A 214 -19.84 6.68 5.09
CA VAL A 214 -18.56 6.91 4.42
C VAL A 214 -18.73 6.95 2.90
N LYS A 215 -19.51 6.06 2.30
CA LYS A 215 -19.86 6.13 0.86
C LYS A 215 -20.53 7.45 0.51
N GLY A 216 -21.50 7.88 1.29
CA GLY A 216 -22.17 9.18 1.10
C GLY A 216 -21.21 10.36 1.21
N PHE A 217 -20.22 10.30 2.11
CA PHE A 217 -19.16 11.31 2.19
C PHE A 217 -18.32 11.36 0.92
N VAL A 218 -17.91 10.21 0.36
CA VAL A 218 -17.18 10.11 -0.90
C VAL A 218 -18.00 10.75 -2.03
N ASP A 219 -19.29 10.42 -2.13
CA ASP A 219 -20.18 10.97 -3.15
C ASP A 219 -20.27 12.50 -3.06
N MET A 220 -20.45 13.03 -1.86
CA MET A 220 -20.55 14.48 -1.64
C MET A 220 -19.27 15.25 -1.92
N ILE A 221 -18.09 14.67 -1.69
CA ILE A 221 -16.81 15.35 -1.96
C ILE A 221 -16.40 15.25 -3.43
N LEU A 222 -16.81 14.19 -4.12
CA LEU A 222 -16.52 13.96 -5.54
C LEU A 222 -17.67 14.35 -6.47
N ASP A 223 -18.71 14.99 -5.93
CA ASP A 223 -19.77 15.56 -6.75
C ASP A 223 -19.19 16.57 -7.75
N ASP A 224 -19.49 16.38 -9.04
CA ASP A 224 -19.01 17.21 -10.15
C ASP A 224 -19.85 18.47 -10.39
N ALA A 225 -20.76 18.80 -9.46
CA ALA A 225 -21.48 20.05 -9.49
C ALA A 225 -20.52 21.23 -9.69
N ALA A 226 -20.91 22.18 -10.55
CA ALA A 226 -20.07 23.28 -11.03
C ALA A 226 -19.45 24.14 -9.91
N ASP A 227 -19.96 24.05 -8.69
CA ASP A 227 -19.49 24.80 -7.53
C ASP A 227 -19.02 23.89 -6.37
N ASN A 228 -18.30 22.81 -6.64
CA ASN A 228 -17.73 22.01 -5.59
C ASN A 228 -16.42 22.66 -5.03
N PRO A 229 -16.44 23.28 -3.83
CA PRO A 229 -15.29 23.98 -3.30
C PRO A 229 -14.13 23.04 -2.94
N PHE A 230 -14.41 21.77 -2.64
CA PHE A 230 -13.37 20.77 -2.42
C PHE A 230 -12.60 20.51 -3.72
N LEU A 231 -13.28 20.17 -4.82
CA LEU A 231 -12.62 19.88 -6.10
C LEU A 231 -11.87 21.10 -6.63
N ARG A 232 -12.41 22.32 -6.50
CA ARG A 232 -11.68 23.54 -6.86
C ARG A 232 -10.36 23.72 -6.12
N SER A 233 -10.34 23.34 -4.84
CA SER A 233 -9.12 23.39 -4.00
C SER A 233 -8.19 22.20 -4.23
N PHE A 234 -8.74 21.02 -4.51
CA PHE A 234 -8.02 19.77 -4.64
C PHE A 234 -7.30 19.64 -6.00
N LEU A 235 -7.98 19.92 -7.09
CA LEU A 235 -7.49 19.68 -8.45
C LEU A 235 -6.18 20.39 -8.81
N PRO A 236 -5.89 21.64 -8.39
CA PRO A 236 -4.60 22.26 -8.67
C PRO A 236 -3.41 21.48 -8.09
N LEU A 237 -3.53 21.02 -6.84
CA LEU A 237 -2.49 20.20 -6.21
C LEU A 237 -2.43 18.80 -6.83
N GLN A 238 -3.58 18.18 -7.10
CA GLN A 238 -3.67 16.89 -7.75
C GLN A 238 -2.96 16.88 -9.12
N ARG A 239 -3.20 17.88 -9.97
CA ARG A 239 -2.53 17.99 -11.28
C ARG A 239 -1.02 18.12 -11.16
N LYS A 240 -0.54 18.90 -10.18
CA LYS A 240 0.90 19.01 -9.87
C LYS A 240 1.47 17.66 -9.47
N VAL A 241 0.80 16.95 -8.55
CA VAL A 241 1.22 15.64 -8.08
C VAL A 241 1.17 14.62 -9.21
N ALA A 242 0.13 14.62 -10.04
CA ALA A 242 0.02 13.72 -11.18
C ALA A 242 1.17 13.93 -12.19
N HIS A 243 1.49 15.18 -12.53
CA HIS A 243 2.58 15.49 -13.44
C HIS A 243 3.96 15.04 -12.91
N LEU A 244 4.27 15.36 -11.65
CA LEU A 244 5.53 14.94 -11.03
C LEU A 244 5.57 13.42 -10.81
N GLY A 245 4.43 12.81 -10.50
CA GLY A 245 4.27 11.36 -10.36
C GLY A 245 4.57 10.62 -11.66
N MET A 246 4.21 11.15 -12.82
CA MET A 246 4.60 10.57 -14.13
C MET A 246 6.12 10.49 -14.29
N VAL A 247 6.84 11.54 -13.88
CA VAL A 247 8.31 11.56 -13.93
C VAL A 247 8.90 10.49 -12.99
N ASN A 248 8.36 10.41 -11.76
CA ASN A 248 8.78 9.37 -10.81
C ASN A 248 8.51 7.96 -11.34
N SER A 249 7.38 7.74 -11.99
CA SER A 249 7.02 6.45 -12.56
C SER A 249 7.95 6.02 -13.69
N LEU A 250 8.27 6.92 -14.62
CA LEU A 250 9.27 6.68 -15.67
C LEU A 250 10.66 6.37 -15.07
N ALA A 251 11.08 7.13 -14.07
CA ALA A 251 12.34 6.89 -13.36
C ALA A 251 12.36 5.52 -12.68
N GLN A 252 11.27 5.15 -11.97
CA GLN A 252 11.11 3.82 -11.35
C GLN A 252 11.18 2.69 -12.37
N THR A 253 10.53 2.84 -13.52
CA THR A 253 10.56 1.87 -14.61
C THR A 253 11.98 1.70 -15.16
N LEU A 254 12.69 2.79 -15.41
CA LEU A 254 14.08 2.77 -15.86
C LEU A 254 15.00 2.07 -14.84
N ILE A 255 14.85 2.40 -13.56
CA ILE A 255 15.62 1.78 -12.47
C ILE A 255 15.33 0.28 -12.40
N LYS A 256 14.07 -0.14 -12.53
CA LYS A 256 13.68 -1.55 -12.53
C LYS A 256 14.33 -2.33 -13.67
N ILE A 257 14.34 -1.75 -14.87
CA ILE A 257 14.97 -2.38 -16.07
C ILE A 257 16.49 -2.44 -15.94
N ALA A 258 17.12 -1.42 -15.38
CA ALA A 258 18.58 -1.29 -15.27
C ALA A 258 19.17 -2.00 -14.04
N SER A 259 18.36 -2.42 -13.07
CA SER A 259 18.82 -3.12 -11.87
C SER A 259 19.08 -4.60 -12.13
N PRO A 260 19.98 -5.26 -11.37
CA PRO A 260 20.15 -6.71 -11.43
C PRO A 260 18.84 -7.47 -11.18
N GLY A 261 18.65 -8.57 -11.89
CA GLY A 261 17.44 -9.38 -11.86
C GLY A 261 16.68 -9.34 -13.18
N VAL A 262 15.48 -9.90 -13.18
CA VAL A 262 14.56 -9.90 -14.33
C VAL A 262 13.41 -8.96 -14.02
N PRO A 263 13.27 -7.84 -14.76
CA PRO A 263 12.17 -6.90 -14.51
C PRO A 263 10.83 -7.56 -14.86
N ASP A 264 9.89 -7.51 -13.90
CA ASP A 264 8.54 -8.02 -14.06
C ASP A 264 7.53 -6.86 -14.14
N PHE A 265 6.58 -6.99 -15.06
CA PHE A 265 5.54 -5.99 -15.30
C PHE A 265 4.17 -6.63 -15.10
N TYR A 266 3.46 -6.17 -14.08
CA TYR A 266 2.12 -6.64 -13.84
C TYR A 266 1.18 -6.22 -14.97
N GLN A 267 0.24 -7.09 -15.35
CA GLN A 267 -0.71 -6.83 -16.43
C GLN A 267 -1.41 -5.47 -16.26
N GLY A 268 -1.34 -4.65 -17.30
CA GLY A 268 -1.95 -3.32 -17.31
C GLY A 268 -1.01 -2.19 -16.94
N SER A 269 0.19 -2.46 -16.36
CA SER A 269 1.18 -1.44 -16.00
C SER A 269 2.08 -1.00 -17.18
N GLU A 270 1.79 -1.45 -18.38
CA GLU A 270 2.42 -0.95 -19.62
C GLU A 270 2.00 0.49 -19.97
N LEU A 271 0.84 0.92 -19.47
CA LEU A 271 0.36 2.30 -19.42
C LEU A 271 0.18 2.72 -17.97
N TRP A 272 -0.24 3.98 -17.73
CA TRP A 272 -0.49 4.47 -16.37
C TRP A 272 -1.51 3.60 -15.64
N ASP A 273 -1.10 2.98 -14.54
CA ASP A 273 -1.93 2.10 -13.72
C ASP A 273 -2.28 2.77 -12.39
N LEU A 274 -3.49 3.33 -12.31
CA LEU A 274 -4.01 4.03 -11.13
C LEU A 274 -4.95 3.16 -10.30
N ARG A 275 -4.85 1.82 -10.43
CA ARG A 275 -5.66 0.87 -9.68
C ARG A 275 -5.18 0.76 -8.23
N LEU A 276 -6.12 0.39 -7.38
CA LEU A 276 -5.93 0.15 -5.96
C LEU A 276 -5.81 -1.36 -5.69
N VAL A 277 -5.90 -1.77 -4.42
CA VAL A 277 -5.83 -3.18 -4.02
C VAL A 277 -6.96 -4.00 -4.65
N ASP A 278 -6.80 -5.32 -4.69
CA ASP A 278 -7.85 -6.24 -5.17
C ASP A 278 -9.23 -5.95 -4.54
N PRO A 279 -10.33 -6.09 -5.29
CA PRO A 279 -10.41 -6.60 -6.66
C PRO A 279 -10.08 -5.59 -7.76
N ASP A 280 -9.83 -4.32 -7.44
CA ASP A 280 -9.65 -3.24 -8.42
C ASP A 280 -8.47 -3.53 -9.39
N ASN A 281 -7.33 -3.98 -8.87
CA ASN A 281 -6.15 -4.33 -9.68
C ASN A 281 -6.29 -5.61 -10.52
N ARG A 282 -7.40 -6.35 -10.38
CA ARG A 282 -7.72 -7.56 -11.16
C ARG A 282 -8.73 -7.29 -12.27
N GLY A 283 -9.09 -6.03 -12.48
CA GLY A 283 -9.96 -5.61 -13.57
C GLY A 283 -9.37 -5.96 -14.94
N PRO A 284 -10.21 -6.05 -15.99
CA PRO A 284 -9.77 -6.38 -17.34
C PRO A 284 -8.76 -5.34 -17.87
N VAL A 285 -7.83 -5.80 -18.70
CA VAL A 285 -6.85 -4.96 -19.40
C VAL A 285 -7.33 -4.67 -20.80
N ASP A 286 -7.35 -3.39 -21.19
CA ASP A 286 -7.65 -2.99 -22.58
C ASP A 286 -6.43 -3.25 -23.50
N PHE A 287 -6.36 -4.47 -24.03
CA PHE A 287 -5.33 -4.84 -25.00
C PHE A 287 -5.50 -4.14 -26.35
N GLY A 288 -6.72 -3.70 -26.71
CA GLY A 288 -6.97 -2.94 -27.94
C GLY A 288 -6.24 -1.59 -27.93
N LEU A 289 -6.34 -0.87 -26.81
CA LEU A 289 -5.59 0.37 -26.61
C LEU A 289 -4.09 0.16 -26.73
N ARG A 290 -3.54 -0.89 -26.10
CA ARG A 290 -2.11 -1.20 -26.11
C ARG A 290 -1.62 -1.52 -27.51
N LEU A 291 -2.35 -2.33 -28.26
CA LEU A 291 -2.04 -2.63 -29.64
C LEU A 291 -2.05 -1.36 -30.51
N SER A 292 -3.02 -0.47 -30.30
CA SER A 292 -3.06 0.80 -31.04
C SER A 292 -1.86 1.71 -30.74
N CYS A 293 -1.36 1.70 -29.51
CA CYS A 293 -0.15 2.43 -29.14
C CYS A 293 1.12 1.86 -29.80
N LEU A 294 1.21 0.54 -29.95
CA LEU A 294 2.35 -0.11 -30.60
C LEU A 294 2.38 0.09 -32.12
N GLN A 295 1.26 0.42 -32.74
CA GLN A 295 1.15 0.65 -34.20
C GLN A 295 1.43 2.10 -34.63
N ARG A 296 1.61 3.01 -33.68
CA ARG A 296 1.97 4.41 -33.90
C ARG A 296 3.48 4.62 -33.86
#